data_5f364dba5266475c087d7a79097f5f71
#
_entry.id   5f364dba5266475c087d7a79097f5f71
#
_cell.length_a   1.000
_cell.length_b   1.000
_cell.length_c   1.000
_cell.angle_alpha   90.00
_cell.angle_beta   90.00
_cell.angle_gamma   90.00
#
_symmetry.space_group_name_H-M   'P 1'
#
loop_
_entity.id
_entity.type
_entity.pdbx_description
1 polymer ?
#
loop_
_entity_poly.entity_id
_entity_poly.type
_entity_poly.pdbx_seq_one_letter_code
_entity_poly.pdbx_strand_id
1 'polypeptide(L)'
;MTKQRVSDAMHVGVIACQAETPVAEALAMIKRYRIHAVVVTEGPGYLAGILSQTDLLSAWREGATYERVMSGPVSEIMTKSVITCMPDMDLDRAIRSLNKNHVHRLVVVEERNDGRVWPTGILSMSDIVRHIDELAK
;
A
#
# COMPACT_ATOMS: atom_id res chain seq x y z
N MET A 1 3.95 26.09 -16.55
CA MET A 1 3.11 24.92 -16.32
C MET A 1 3.47 24.29 -14.98
N THR A 2 2.50 24.21 -14.09
CA THR A 2 2.72 23.63 -12.76
C THR A 2 2.71 22.11 -12.86
N LYS A 3 3.76 21.46 -12.39
CA LYS A 3 3.80 20.00 -12.36
C LYS A 3 2.92 19.47 -11.25
N GLN A 4 2.18 18.41 -11.54
CA GLN A 4 1.42 17.70 -10.55
C GLN A 4 2.36 16.88 -9.66
N ARG A 5 2.08 16.85 -8.37
CA ARG A 5 2.84 16.08 -7.38
C ARG A 5 1.99 14.93 -6.84
N VAL A 6 2.64 13.98 -6.23
CA VAL A 6 1.95 12.86 -5.55
C VAL A 6 0.88 13.40 -4.60
N SER A 7 1.20 14.44 -3.84
CA SER A 7 0.27 15.05 -2.88
C SER A 7 -1.02 15.57 -3.52
N ASP A 8 -1.00 15.89 -4.80
CA ASP A 8 -2.19 16.38 -5.51
C ASP A 8 -3.20 15.27 -5.84
N ALA A 9 -2.72 14.03 -5.94
CA ALA A 9 -3.54 12.90 -6.38
C ALA A 9 -3.77 11.84 -5.31
N MET A 10 -2.92 11.74 -4.30
CA MET A 10 -2.98 10.68 -3.30
C MET A 10 -4.20 10.76 -2.39
N HIS A 11 -4.55 9.62 -1.80
CA HIS A 11 -5.41 9.58 -0.63
C HIS A 11 -4.55 9.82 0.62
N VAL A 12 -4.94 10.80 1.43
CA VAL A 12 -4.26 11.09 2.69
C VAL A 12 -4.74 10.12 3.76
N GLY A 13 -3.80 9.60 4.54
CA GLY A 13 -4.10 8.61 5.56
C GLY A 13 -4.05 7.19 5.02
N VAL A 14 -3.92 6.23 5.91
CA VAL A 14 -3.87 4.81 5.56
C VAL A 14 -4.78 4.00 6.46
N ILE A 15 -5.33 2.92 5.92
CA ILE A 15 -5.95 1.88 6.70
C ILE A 15 -4.84 0.87 6.97
N ALA A 16 -4.53 0.65 8.23
CA ALA A 16 -3.36 -0.15 8.62
C ALA A 16 -3.70 -1.18 9.68
N CYS A 17 -2.92 -2.26 9.68
CA CYS A 17 -2.90 -3.25 10.74
C CYS A 17 -1.46 -3.51 11.17
N GLN A 18 -1.28 -4.28 12.23
CA GLN A 18 0.04 -4.65 12.73
C GLN A 18 0.53 -5.92 12.06
N ALA A 19 1.85 -6.16 12.11
CA ALA A 19 2.46 -7.34 11.51
C ALA A 19 1.90 -8.65 12.10
N GLU A 20 1.58 -8.67 13.38
CA GLU A 20 1.03 -9.84 14.07
C GLU A 20 -0.49 -9.95 13.99
N THR A 21 -1.18 -9.00 13.38
CA THR A 21 -2.65 -9.06 13.20
C THR A 21 -3.01 -10.33 12.43
N PRO A 22 -4.03 -11.08 12.86
CA PRO A 22 -4.47 -12.25 12.11
C PRO A 22 -5.00 -11.87 10.73
N VAL A 23 -4.73 -12.72 9.75
CA VAL A 23 -5.18 -12.51 8.37
C VAL A 23 -6.69 -12.30 8.31
N ALA A 24 -7.46 -13.05 9.10
CA ALA A 24 -8.92 -12.91 9.14
C ALA A 24 -9.36 -11.48 9.48
N GLU A 25 -8.66 -10.85 10.41
CA GLU A 25 -8.97 -9.47 10.82
C GLU A 25 -8.64 -8.48 9.70
N ALA A 26 -7.49 -8.65 9.05
CA ALA A 26 -7.09 -7.81 7.92
C ALA A 26 -8.07 -7.97 6.75
N LEU A 27 -8.52 -9.21 6.48
CA LEU A 27 -9.54 -9.46 5.44
C LEU A 27 -10.84 -8.74 5.76
N ALA A 28 -11.26 -8.74 7.03
CA ALA A 28 -12.45 -8.03 7.46
C ALA A 28 -12.31 -6.52 7.22
N MET A 29 -11.12 -5.97 7.43
CA MET A 29 -10.84 -4.55 7.14
C MET A 29 -10.95 -4.25 5.65
N ILE A 30 -10.39 -5.11 4.80
CA ILE A 30 -10.47 -4.97 3.34
C ILE A 30 -11.93 -4.90 2.89
N LYS A 31 -12.77 -5.78 3.41
CA LYS A 31 -14.20 -5.83 3.09
C LYS A 31 -14.95 -4.62 3.63
N ARG A 32 -14.71 -4.28 4.90
CA ARG A 32 -15.40 -3.18 5.57
C ARG A 32 -15.15 -1.84 4.92
N TYR A 33 -13.91 -1.57 4.58
CA TYR A 33 -13.50 -0.28 4.01
C TYR A 33 -13.49 -0.26 2.48
N ARG A 34 -13.81 -1.40 1.84
CA ARG A 34 -13.85 -1.56 0.38
C ARG A 34 -12.53 -1.13 -0.27
N ILE A 35 -11.44 -1.63 0.30
CA ILE A 35 -10.08 -1.34 -0.18
C ILE A 35 -9.47 -2.59 -0.79
N HIS A 36 -8.39 -2.41 -1.55
CA HIS A 36 -7.70 -3.51 -2.23
C HIS A 36 -6.47 -4.01 -1.48
N ALA A 37 -6.03 -3.26 -0.48
CA ALA A 37 -4.86 -3.60 0.30
C ALA A 37 -4.89 -2.88 1.64
N VAL A 38 -4.25 -3.48 2.63
CA VAL A 38 -4.06 -2.91 3.97
C VAL A 38 -2.57 -2.66 4.15
N VAL A 39 -2.21 -1.49 4.63
CA VAL A 39 -0.83 -1.18 5.02
C VAL A 39 -0.53 -1.91 6.31
N VAL A 40 0.66 -2.52 6.39
CA VAL A 40 1.09 -3.23 7.59
C VAL A 40 2.19 -2.42 8.27
N THR A 41 2.01 -2.17 9.56
CA THR A 41 2.96 -1.38 10.34
C THR A 41 3.54 -2.21 11.47
N GLU A 42 4.65 -1.74 12.02
CA GLU A 42 5.29 -2.34 13.19
C GLU A 42 5.73 -1.24 14.15
N GLY A 43 5.96 -1.62 15.40
CA GLY A 43 6.33 -0.67 16.43
C GLY A 43 5.28 0.43 16.55
N PRO A 44 5.71 1.70 16.71
CA PRO A 44 4.78 2.82 16.86
C PRO A 44 4.06 3.23 15.57
N GLY A 45 4.38 2.62 14.43
CA GLY A 45 3.71 2.93 13.17
C GLY A 45 4.62 2.92 11.94
N TYR A 46 5.79 2.29 12.03
CA TYR A 46 6.70 2.18 10.88
C TYR A 46 6.12 1.24 9.82
N LEU A 47 6.39 1.55 8.56
CA LEU A 47 5.97 0.70 7.45
C LEU A 47 6.70 -0.64 7.49
N ALA A 48 5.96 -1.73 7.58
CA ALA A 48 6.50 -3.10 7.57
C ALA A 48 6.20 -3.84 6.27
N GLY A 49 5.06 -3.55 5.65
CA GLY A 49 4.65 -4.25 4.45
C GLY A 49 3.29 -3.79 3.97
N ILE A 50 2.76 -4.52 3.00
CA ILE A 50 1.40 -4.32 2.50
C ILE A 50 0.76 -5.69 2.25
N LEU A 51 -0.51 -5.82 2.63
CA LEU A 51 -1.29 -7.03 2.37
C LEU A 51 -2.33 -6.71 1.31
N SER A 52 -2.16 -7.29 0.12
CA SER A 52 -3.05 -7.09 -1.01
C SER A 52 -3.94 -8.30 -1.24
N GLN A 53 -4.94 -8.13 -2.10
CA GLN A 53 -5.77 -9.23 -2.57
C GLN A 53 -4.91 -10.31 -3.23
N THR A 54 -3.88 -9.92 -3.97
CA THR A 54 -2.95 -10.86 -4.61
C THR A 54 -2.25 -11.73 -3.57
N ASP A 55 -1.81 -11.14 -2.46
CA ASP A 55 -1.14 -11.89 -1.38
C ASP A 55 -2.07 -12.94 -0.79
N LEU A 56 -3.35 -12.57 -0.57
CA LEU A 56 -4.34 -13.50 -0.05
C LEU A 56 -4.56 -14.69 -0.98
N LEU A 57 -4.71 -14.40 -2.28
CA LEU A 57 -4.92 -15.47 -3.27
C LEU A 57 -3.69 -16.36 -3.42
N SER A 58 -2.49 -15.78 -3.33
CA SER A 58 -1.24 -16.54 -3.40
C SER A 58 -1.10 -17.52 -2.26
N ALA A 59 -1.56 -17.14 -1.06
CA ALA A 59 -1.53 -18.03 0.10
C ALA A 59 -2.34 -19.31 -0.14
N TRP A 60 -3.49 -19.18 -0.82
CA TRP A 60 -4.28 -20.36 -1.20
C TRP A 60 -3.60 -21.22 -2.23
N ARG A 61 -2.93 -20.59 -3.19
CA ARG A 61 -2.27 -21.30 -4.28
C ARG A 61 -1.19 -22.26 -3.77
N GLU A 62 -0.62 -21.98 -2.62
CA GLU A 62 0.40 -22.82 -1.99
C GLU A 62 -0.18 -24.02 -1.23
N GLY A 63 -1.49 -24.23 -1.31
CA GLY A 63 -2.14 -25.38 -0.71
C GLY A 63 -2.46 -25.28 0.77
N ALA A 64 -2.34 -24.09 1.33
CA ALA A 64 -2.68 -23.86 2.73
C ALA A 64 -4.20 -23.96 2.96
N THR A 65 -4.60 -24.48 4.12
CA THR A 65 -6.01 -24.53 4.49
C THR A 65 -6.52 -23.15 4.86
N TYR A 66 -7.83 -22.94 4.70
CA TYR A 66 -8.50 -21.72 5.09
C TYR A 66 -8.17 -21.33 6.54
N GLU A 67 -8.34 -22.28 7.45
CA GLU A 67 -8.12 -22.03 8.89
C GLU A 67 -6.69 -21.59 9.19
N ARG A 68 -5.74 -22.26 8.59
CA ARG A 68 -4.33 -21.94 8.80
C ARG A 68 -3.98 -20.53 8.28
N VAL A 69 -4.45 -20.20 7.09
CA VAL A 69 -4.20 -18.87 6.51
C VAL A 69 -4.85 -17.79 7.37
N MET A 70 -6.12 -17.98 7.73
CA MET A 70 -6.90 -16.96 8.45
C MET A 70 -6.41 -16.73 9.88
N SER A 71 -5.91 -17.76 10.55
CA SER A 71 -5.43 -17.65 11.94
C SER A 71 -3.99 -17.15 12.04
N GLY A 72 -3.22 -17.23 10.95
CA GLY A 72 -1.83 -16.79 10.94
C GLY A 72 -1.70 -15.27 10.91
N PRO A 73 -0.52 -14.74 11.28
CA PRO A 73 -0.28 -13.30 11.22
C PRO A 73 -0.09 -12.83 9.79
N VAL A 74 -0.49 -11.58 9.51
CA VAL A 74 -0.34 -11.00 8.17
C VAL A 74 1.12 -10.98 7.72
N SER A 75 2.07 -10.90 8.65
CA SER A 75 3.50 -10.89 8.35
C SER A 75 3.98 -12.11 7.57
N GLU A 76 3.27 -13.24 7.66
CA GLU A 76 3.64 -14.46 6.94
C GLU A 76 3.30 -14.40 5.46
N ILE A 77 2.31 -13.59 5.07
CA ILE A 77 1.84 -13.56 3.69
C ILE A 77 1.92 -12.20 3.03
N MET A 78 2.23 -11.15 3.78
CA MET A 78 2.34 -9.79 3.24
C MET A 78 3.53 -9.62 2.31
N THR A 79 3.46 -8.62 1.45
CA THR A 79 4.59 -8.18 0.64
C THR A 79 5.45 -7.24 1.49
N LYS A 80 6.72 -7.57 1.67
CA LYS A 80 7.67 -6.78 2.48
C LYS A 80 8.37 -5.71 1.67
N SER A 81 8.62 -5.97 0.38
CA SER A 81 9.30 -5.03 -0.51
C SER A 81 8.30 -4.03 -1.07
N VAL A 82 7.85 -3.11 -0.23
CA VAL A 82 6.86 -2.10 -0.60
C VAL A 82 7.53 -1.01 -1.43
N ILE A 83 6.93 -0.69 -2.57
CA ILE A 83 7.39 0.43 -3.38
C ILE A 83 6.73 1.69 -2.83
N THR A 84 7.55 2.66 -2.48
CA THR A 84 7.12 3.87 -1.79
C THR A 84 7.37 5.11 -2.63
N CYS A 85 6.73 6.20 -2.26
CA CYS A 85 6.99 7.53 -2.82
C CYS A 85 6.79 8.58 -1.74
N MET A 86 7.28 9.79 -2.03
CA MET A 86 7.13 10.93 -1.12
C MET A 86 6.04 11.86 -1.66
N PRO A 87 5.37 12.62 -0.79
CA PRO A 87 4.30 13.53 -1.24
C PRO A 87 4.75 14.58 -2.26
N ASP A 88 5.99 15.03 -2.17
CA ASP A 88 6.54 16.08 -3.05
C ASP A 88 7.13 15.55 -4.35
N MET A 89 7.12 14.23 -4.55
CA MET A 89 7.58 13.62 -5.81
C MET A 89 6.69 14.06 -6.97
N ASP A 90 7.29 14.30 -8.13
CA ASP A 90 6.54 14.58 -9.35
C ASP A 90 5.66 13.38 -9.70
N LEU A 91 4.41 13.65 -10.08
CA LEU A 91 3.43 12.59 -10.35
C LEU A 91 3.85 11.70 -11.53
N ASP A 92 4.44 12.29 -12.59
CA ASP A 92 4.94 11.50 -13.72
C ASP A 92 6.06 10.53 -13.30
N ARG A 93 6.89 10.90 -12.33
CA ARG A 93 7.90 10.02 -11.79
C ARG A 93 7.27 8.85 -11.02
N ALA A 94 6.22 9.13 -10.27
CA ALA A 94 5.46 8.08 -9.57
C ALA A 94 4.82 7.10 -10.55
N ILE A 95 4.26 7.62 -11.67
CA ILE A 95 3.70 6.78 -12.74
C ILE A 95 4.76 5.84 -13.31
N ARG A 96 5.94 6.35 -13.57
CA ARG A 96 7.05 5.52 -14.06
C ARG A 96 7.43 4.43 -13.06
N SER A 97 7.40 4.76 -11.77
CA SER A 97 7.68 3.79 -10.71
C SER A 97 6.65 2.66 -10.68
N LEU A 98 5.37 2.98 -10.82
CA LEU A 98 4.30 1.98 -10.91
C LEU A 98 4.54 1.04 -12.10
N ASN A 99 4.84 1.59 -13.27
CA ASN A 99 5.06 0.81 -14.48
C ASN A 99 6.33 -0.04 -14.39
N LYS A 100 7.41 0.52 -13.89
CA LYS A 100 8.69 -0.17 -13.76
C LYS A 100 8.58 -1.36 -12.80
N ASN A 101 7.87 -1.20 -11.70
CA ASN A 101 7.77 -2.22 -10.66
C ASN A 101 6.56 -3.14 -10.82
N HIS A 102 5.72 -2.90 -11.83
CA HIS A 102 4.51 -3.71 -12.10
C HIS A 102 3.60 -3.81 -10.88
N VAL A 103 3.39 -2.68 -10.21
CA VAL A 103 2.50 -2.58 -9.05
C VAL A 103 1.32 -1.67 -9.35
N HIS A 104 0.24 -1.83 -8.59
CA HIS A 104 -1.00 -1.08 -8.79
C HIS A 104 -1.10 0.15 -7.91
N ARG A 105 -0.23 0.26 -6.91
CA ARG A 105 -0.23 1.36 -5.95
C ARG A 105 1.14 1.56 -5.34
N LEU A 106 1.36 2.77 -4.84
CA LEU A 106 2.54 3.12 -4.06
C LEU A 106 2.07 3.53 -2.68
N VAL A 107 2.86 3.22 -1.66
CA VAL A 107 2.62 3.75 -0.32
C VAL A 107 3.35 5.08 -0.21
N VAL A 108 2.61 6.12 0.12
CA VAL A 108 3.19 7.45 0.34
C VAL A 108 3.73 7.48 1.75
N VAL A 109 4.98 7.88 1.90
CA VAL A 109 5.68 7.81 3.18
C VAL A 109 6.33 9.14 3.53
N GLU A 110 6.62 9.29 4.81
CA GLU A 110 7.45 10.37 5.31
C GLU A 110 8.62 9.73 6.08
N GLU A 111 9.81 10.28 5.93
CA GLU A 111 10.99 9.83 6.67
C GLU A 111 11.03 10.49 8.03
N ARG A 112 11.44 9.74 9.03
CA ARG A 112 11.63 10.21 10.39
C ARG A 112 13.11 10.19 10.77
N ASN A 113 13.47 10.85 11.87
CA ASN A 113 14.87 11.06 12.30
C ASN A 113 15.70 9.79 12.46
N ASP A 114 15.05 8.66 12.67
CA ASP A 114 15.71 7.36 12.83
C ASP A 114 15.96 6.63 11.51
N GLY A 115 15.67 7.26 10.37
CA GLY A 115 15.82 6.66 9.05
C GLY A 115 14.68 5.74 8.65
N ARG A 116 13.70 5.51 9.51
CA ARG A 116 12.54 4.71 9.21
C ARG A 116 11.46 5.54 8.52
N VAL A 117 10.60 4.86 7.78
CA VAL A 117 9.52 5.54 7.06
C VAL A 117 8.17 5.22 7.67
N TRP A 118 7.28 6.22 7.66
CA TRP A 118 5.94 6.14 8.19
C TRP A 118 4.97 6.30 7.03
N PRO A 119 3.98 5.39 6.90
CA PRO A 119 2.99 5.54 5.83
C PRO A 119 2.05 6.70 6.15
N THR A 120 1.84 7.56 5.16
CA THR A 120 0.96 8.74 5.29
C THR A 120 -0.18 8.75 4.29
N GLY A 121 -0.12 7.92 3.26
CA GLY A 121 -1.17 7.85 2.26
C GLY A 121 -0.92 6.75 1.23
N ILE A 122 -1.81 6.68 0.27
CA ILE A 122 -1.76 5.72 -0.83
C ILE A 122 -1.95 6.46 -2.15
N LEU A 123 -1.15 6.12 -3.14
CA LEU A 123 -1.34 6.57 -4.52
C LEU A 123 -1.61 5.33 -5.38
N SER A 124 -2.83 5.21 -5.88
CA SER A 124 -3.23 4.09 -6.73
C SER A 124 -3.30 4.48 -8.19
N MET A 125 -3.36 3.49 -9.07
CA MET A 125 -3.61 3.72 -10.49
C MET A 125 -4.91 4.48 -10.71
N SER A 126 -5.94 4.17 -9.93
CA SER A 126 -7.24 4.85 -10.00
C SER A 126 -7.13 6.33 -9.68
N ASP A 127 -6.31 6.67 -8.68
CA ASP A 127 -6.06 8.07 -8.31
C ASP A 127 -5.43 8.84 -9.48
N ILE A 128 -4.46 8.23 -10.13
CA ILE A 128 -3.76 8.84 -11.26
C ILE A 128 -4.70 9.04 -12.44
N VAL A 129 -5.50 8.03 -12.75
CA VAL A 129 -6.46 8.11 -13.87
C VAL A 129 -7.42 9.29 -13.69
N ARG A 130 -7.86 9.55 -12.46
CA ARG A 130 -8.73 10.70 -12.18
C ARG A 130 -8.03 12.04 -12.43
N HIS A 131 -6.71 12.07 -12.44
CA HIS A 131 -5.92 13.29 -12.62
C HIS A 131 -5.22 13.36 -13.98
N ILE A 132 -5.48 12.41 -14.87
CA ILE A 132 -4.72 12.30 -16.12
C ILE A 132 -4.91 13.50 -17.04
N ASP A 133 -6.09 14.08 -17.06
CA ASP A 133 -6.36 15.28 -17.87
C ASP A 133 -5.56 16.48 -17.38
N GLU A 134 -5.31 16.56 -16.10
CA GLU A 134 -4.55 17.64 -15.49
C GLU A 134 -3.06 17.53 -15.79
N LEU A 135 -2.55 16.32 -16.03
CA LEU A 135 -1.17 16.10 -16.42
C LEU A 135 -0.84 16.68 -17.78
N ALA A 136 -1.85 16.84 -18.65
CA ALA A 136 -1.69 17.35 -20.00
C ALA A 136 -1.66 18.89 -20.04
N LYS A 137 -1.97 19.55 -18.96
CA LYS A 137 -2.07 21.02 -18.92
C LYS A 137 -0.74 21.70 -18.62
#